data_89444c4383a152a18479df85eb113f93
#
_entry.id   89444c4383a152a18479df85eb113f93
#
_cell.length_a   1.000
_cell.length_b   1.000
_cell.length_c   1.000
_cell.angle_alpha   90.00
_cell.angle_beta   90.00
_cell.angle_gamma   90.00
#
_symmetry.space_group_name_H-M   'P 1'
#
loop_
_entity.id
_entity.type
_entity.pdbx_description
1 polymer ?
#
loop_
_entity_poly.entity_id
_entity_poly.type
_entity_poly.pdbx_seq_one_letter_code
_entity_poly.pdbx_strand_id
1 'polypeptide(L)'
;MTNFSSNDFRSALSSFATGVTIITARDLNDDPIGMTASSFNSVSMEPPLVLWSIAKSALSSPSFTNATFFAVHVLATDQSEISNKFAIKGEDKFSNINWHEDQNRVPIISDVSSRFDCQTHDIHDGGDHWIIIGKVLNLENSSKQGLVFSQGSYATTSTIKPKQYSESNVDKGTSLIDELLIYQLARASRQVETLFHKIVEQEGLTIPEWRILASLYGKVSRNLVDLCARTFVDPSAIMSVLSQMNEQNLCALSGEGSAMVITGTEGGMKRVAHLFNVAKNQENEILENMNEQERLLLLKTLSL
;
A
#
# COMPACT_ATOMS: atom_id res chain seq x y z
N MET A 1 -8.36 -22.20 24.36
CA MET A 1 -7.10 -21.51 24.11
C MET A 1 -6.89 -21.48 22.60
N THR A 2 -6.56 -20.32 22.03
CA THR A 2 -6.31 -20.22 20.59
C THR A 2 -4.97 -20.87 20.24
N ASN A 3 -4.89 -21.63 19.12
CA ASN A 3 -3.68 -22.32 18.70
C ASN A 3 -2.74 -21.43 17.84
N PHE A 4 -2.87 -20.11 17.93
CA PHE A 4 -2.06 -19.14 17.17
C PHE A 4 -1.68 -17.95 18.06
N SER A 5 -0.55 -17.32 17.75
CA SER A 5 -0.09 -16.10 18.42
C SER A 5 -0.81 -14.85 17.88
N SER A 6 -0.77 -13.74 18.63
CA SER A 6 -1.28 -12.45 18.16
C SER A 6 -0.58 -11.97 16.87
N ASN A 7 0.69 -12.35 16.66
CA ASN A 7 1.43 -12.03 15.44
C ASN A 7 0.94 -12.84 14.25
N ASP A 8 0.64 -14.13 14.44
CA ASP A 8 0.07 -14.98 13.37
C ASP A 8 -1.29 -14.43 12.94
N PHE A 9 -2.11 -14.01 13.91
CA PHE A 9 -3.41 -13.41 13.62
C PHE A 9 -3.31 -12.11 12.86
N ARG A 10 -2.41 -11.19 13.27
CA ARG A 10 -2.16 -9.94 12.53
C ARG A 10 -1.62 -10.18 11.13
N SER A 11 -0.70 -11.13 10.98
CA SER A 11 -0.16 -11.52 9.68
C SER A 11 -1.25 -12.04 8.74
N ALA A 12 -2.13 -12.91 9.24
CA ALA A 12 -3.26 -13.41 8.47
C ALA A 12 -4.23 -12.28 8.06
N LEU A 13 -4.56 -11.37 8.99
CA LEU A 13 -5.40 -10.21 8.69
C LEU A 13 -4.77 -9.26 7.66
N SER A 14 -3.44 -9.10 7.66
CA SER A 14 -2.74 -8.22 6.73
C SER A 14 -2.84 -8.66 5.26
N SER A 15 -3.17 -9.93 5.00
CA SER A 15 -3.43 -10.44 3.65
C SER A 15 -4.75 -9.95 3.04
N PHE A 16 -5.66 -9.45 3.89
CA PHE A 16 -6.92 -8.85 3.44
C PHE A 16 -6.69 -7.40 3.08
N ALA A 17 -6.59 -7.12 1.78
CA ALA A 17 -6.44 -5.77 1.26
C ALA A 17 -7.72 -4.94 1.57
N THR A 18 -7.56 -3.78 2.19
CA THR A 18 -8.66 -2.88 2.53
C THR A 18 -8.51 -1.55 1.84
N GLY A 19 -9.61 -0.81 1.69
CA GLY A 19 -9.54 0.62 1.46
C GLY A 19 -8.94 1.34 2.68
N VAL A 20 -8.44 2.53 2.48
CA VAL A 20 -7.97 3.42 3.54
C VAL A 20 -9.00 4.51 3.76
N THR A 21 -9.48 4.65 4.98
CA THR A 21 -10.45 5.69 5.31
C THR A 21 -9.94 6.59 6.43
N ILE A 22 -10.43 7.82 6.44
CA ILE A 22 -10.37 8.71 7.61
C ILE A 22 -11.78 8.91 8.10
N ILE A 23 -11.98 8.66 9.40
CA ILE A 23 -13.25 8.93 10.08
C ILE A 23 -13.07 10.26 10.80
N THR A 24 -14.02 11.19 10.62
CA THR A 24 -14.04 12.49 11.28
C THR A 24 -15.33 12.69 12.06
N ALA A 25 -15.26 13.42 13.16
CA ALA A 25 -16.38 13.82 13.98
C ALA A 25 -16.02 15.08 14.80
N ARG A 26 -16.91 15.50 15.68
CA ARG A 26 -16.63 16.45 16.74
C ARG A 26 -16.47 15.74 18.07
N ASP A 27 -15.53 16.20 18.88
CA ASP A 27 -15.38 15.72 20.25
C ASP A 27 -16.39 16.38 21.20
N LEU A 28 -16.31 16.07 22.48
CA LEU A 28 -17.20 16.60 23.53
C LEU A 28 -17.00 18.12 23.76
N ASN A 29 -15.90 18.70 23.33
CA ASN A 29 -15.62 20.14 23.40
C ASN A 29 -15.95 20.84 22.08
N ASP A 30 -16.51 20.13 21.11
CA ASP A 30 -16.80 20.62 19.77
C ASP A 30 -15.53 20.86 18.91
N ASP A 31 -14.40 20.26 19.29
CA ASP A 31 -13.17 20.30 18.51
C ASP A 31 -13.18 19.23 17.41
N PRO A 32 -12.56 19.51 16.23
CA PRO A 32 -12.48 18.55 15.13
C PRO A 32 -11.59 17.38 15.50
N ILE A 33 -12.12 16.17 15.36
CA ILE A 33 -11.34 14.95 15.55
C ILE A 33 -11.35 14.08 14.31
N GLY A 34 -10.30 13.29 14.14
CA GLY A 34 -10.21 12.34 13.04
C GLY A 34 -9.18 11.25 13.30
N MET A 35 -9.38 10.11 12.63
CA MET A 35 -8.44 9.00 12.67
C MET A 35 -8.48 8.18 11.39
N THR A 36 -7.34 7.60 11.02
CA THR A 36 -7.24 6.63 9.94
C THR A 36 -7.79 5.29 10.40
N ALA A 37 -8.63 4.68 9.59
CA ALA A 37 -9.23 3.38 9.85
C ALA A 37 -9.24 2.53 8.57
N SER A 38 -8.92 1.25 8.70
CA SER A 38 -9.04 0.22 7.65
C SER A 38 -10.21 -0.75 7.89
N SER A 39 -10.97 -0.52 8.96
CA SER A 39 -12.09 -1.38 9.39
C SER A 39 -13.43 -1.04 8.77
N PHE A 40 -13.48 -0.01 7.91
CA PHE A 40 -14.74 0.41 7.26
C PHE A 40 -15.28 -0.68 6.32
N ASN A 41 -16.60 -0.93 6.44
CA ASN A 41 -17.32 -1.87 5.57
C ASN A 41 -18.81 -1.50 5.43
N SER A 42 -19.45 -2.03 4.38
CA SER A 42 -20.91 -1.96 4.20
C SER A 42 -21.63 -2.94 5.12
N VAL A 43 -22.84 -2.60 5.55
CA VAL A 43 -23.70 -3.46 6.38
C VAL A 43 -25.02 -3.75 5.68
N SER A 44 -25.75 -2.72 5.22
CA SER A 44 -27.09 -2.85 4.65
C SER A 44 -27.32 -1.80 3.56
N MET A 45 -28.12 -2.15 2.58
CA MET A 45 -28.56 -1.22 1.54
C MET A 45 -29.88 -0.53 1.92
N GLU A 46 -30.76 -1.21 2.69
CA GLU A 46 -32.03 -0.68 3.13
C GLU A 46 -32.32 -1.11 4.58
N PRO A 47 -32.21 -0.20 5.56
CA PRO A 47 -31.65 1.15 5.41
C PRO A 47 -30.17 1.13 5.04
N PRO A 48 -29.62 2.22 4.45
CA PRO A 48 -28.22 2.28 4.07
C PRO A 48 -27.34 2.41 5.32
N LEU A 49 -26.66 1.32 5.68
CA LEU A 49 -25.81 1.22 6.86
C LEU A 49 -24.39 0.84 6.49
N VAL A 50 -23.46 1.46 7.20
CA VAL A 50 -22.03 1.16 7.15
C VAL A 50 -21.49 0.92 8.55
N LEU A 51 -20.35 0.24 8.68
CA LEU A 51 -19.67 0.07 9.96
C LEU A 51 -18.20 0.43 9.86
N TRP A 52 -17.64 0.73 11.01
CA TRP A 52 -16.20 0.79 11.26
C TRP A 52 -15.93 0.45 12.72
N SER A 53 -14.69 0.19 13.10
CA SER A 53 -14.34 -0.12 14.48
C SER A 53 -13.17 0.70 14.99
N ILE A 54 -13.23 1.01 16.30
CA ILE A 54 -12.21 1.77 17.01
C ILE A 54 -11.76 1.02 18.26
N ALA A 55 -10.46 0.96 18.49
CA ALA A 55 -9.92 0.35 19.72
C ALA A 55 -10.44 1.10 20.96
N LYS A 56 -10.92 0.38 21.98
CA LYS A 56 -11.36 0.96 23.24
C LYS A 56 -10.28 1.76 23.95
N SER A 57 -9.01 1.40 23.72
CA SER A 57 -7.81 2.08 24.24
C SER A 57 -7.40 3.33 23.45
N ALA A 58 -8.05 3.65 22.32
CA ALA A 58 -7.75 4.85 21.56
C ALA A 58 -8.20 6.10 22.31
N LEU A 59 -7.35 7.15 22.32
CA LEU A 59 -7.66 8.42 23.02
C LEU A 59 -8.94 9.07 22.52
N SER A 60 -9.23 8.95 21.22
CA SER A 60 -10.44 9.49 20.59
C SER A 60 -11.67 8.57 20.70
N SER A 61 -11.53 7.38 21.32
CA SER A 61 -12.64 6.43 21.44
C SER A 61 -13.87 7.02 22.15
N PRO A 62 -13.75 7.71 23.31
CA PRO A 62 -14.88 8.33 23.96
C PRO A 62 -15.59 9.39 23.09
N SER A 63 -14.82 10.17 22.32
CA SER A 63 -15.40 11.18 21.43
C SER A 63 -16.21 10.56 20.28
N PHE A 64 -15.68 9.52 19.63
CA PHE A 64 -16.40 8.85 18.55
C PHE A 64 -17.62 8.06 19.02
N THR A 65 -17.58 7.44 20.21
CA THR A 65 -18.74 6.72 20.76
C THR A 65 -19.85 7.64 21.25
N ASN A 66 -19.56 8.92 21.51
CA ASN A 66 -20.56 9.93 21.87
C ASN A 66 -21.00 10.81 20.69
N ALA A 67 -20.32 10.71 19.53
CA ALA A 67 -20.64 11.52 18.37
C ALA A 67 -21.99 11.11 17.75
N THR A 68 -22.89 12.08 17.59
CA THR A 68 -24.18 11.86 16.90
C THR A 68 -23.99 11.74 15.40
N PHE A 69 -23.01 12.47 14.83
CA PHE A 69 -22.70 12.48 13.42
C PHE A 69 -21.22 12.25 13.21
N PHE A 70 -20.87 11.58 12.12
CA PHE A 70 -19.49 11.38 11.67
C PHE A 70 -19.45 11.27 10.14
N ALA A 71 -18.27 11.50 9.57
CA ALA A 71 -18.06 11.29 8.15
C ALA A 71 -16.98 10.24 7.92
N VAL A 72 -17.18 9.41 6.91
CA VAL A 72 -16.18 8.45 6.41
C VAL A 72 -15.64 8.95 5.08
N HIS A 73 -14.34 9.17 5.02
CA HIS A 73 -13.62 9.62 3.82
C HIS A 73 -12.79 8.47 3.27
N VAL A 74 -13.17 7.90 2.14
CA VAL A 74 -12.35 6.93 1.42
C VAL A 74 -11.27 7.71 0.68
N LEU A 75 -10.02 7.55 1.08
CA LEU A 75 -8.90 8.30 0.53
C LEU A 75 -8.62 7.95 -0.92
N ALA A 76 -8.21 8.95 -1.68
CA ALA A 76 -7.68 8.79 -3.03
C ALA A 76 -6.21 8.34 -3.00
N THR A 77 -5.72 7.76 -4.09
CA THR A 77 -4.36 7.22 -4.21
C THR A 77 -3.25 8.23 -3.94
N ASP A 78 -3.51 9.52 -4.11
CA ASP A 78 -2.60 10.65 -3.86
C ASP A 78 -2.65 11.17 -2.41
N GLN A 79 -3.40 10.51 -1.50
CA GLN A 79 -3.64 10.98 -0.13
C GLN A 79 -2.97 10.10 0.96
N SER A 80 -1.91 9.38 0.63
CA SER A 80 -1.18 8.55 1.62
C SER A 80 -0.58 9.36 2.77
N GLU A 81 -0.11 10.58 2.52
CA GLU A 81 0.43 11.47 3.55
C GLU A 81 -0.66 11.90 4.56
N ILE A 82 -1.87 12.19 4.07
CA ILE A 82 -3.02 12.50 4.92
C ILE A 82 -3.37 11.30 5.79
N SER A 83 -3.37 10.09 5.22
CA SER A 83 -3.57 8.85 5.97
C SER A 83 -2.58 8.71 7.12
N ASN A 84 -1.29 8.90 6.86
CA ASN A 84 -0.24 8.82 7.88
C ASN A 84 -0.45 9.86 9.00
N LYS A 85 -0.78 11.09 8.63
CA LYS A 85 -1.04 12.17 9.58
C LYS A 85 -2.19 11.84 10.54
N PHE A 86 -3.28 11.27 10.05
CA PHE A 86 -4.42 10.87 10.88
C PHE A 86 -4.19 9.58 11.68
N ALA A 87 -3.17 8.80 11.35
CA ALA A 87 -2.77 7.60 12.11
C ALA A 87 -1.94 7.94 13.36
N ILE A 88 -1.22 9.06 13.39
CA ILE A 88 -0.33 9.47 14.49
C ILE A 88 -1.15 10.00 15.67
N LYS A 89 -0.68 9.77 16.91
CA LYS A 89 -1.32 10.26 18.13
C LYS A 89 -0.82 11.66 18.51
N GLY A 90 -1.71 12.53 18.98
CA GLY A 90 -1.34 13.76 19.69
C GLY A 90 -0.94 14.96 18.84
N GLU A 91 -1.10 14.94 17.52
CA GLU A 91 -0.84 16.09 16.63
C GLU A 91 -2.12 16.82 16.24
N ASP A 92 -1.96 18.11 15.83
CA ASP A 92 -3.02 18.84 15.12
C ASP A 92 -3.16 18.23 13.70
N LYS A 93 -4.09 17.29 13.61
CA LYS A 93 -4.31 16.50 12.39
C LYS A 93 -4.93 17.30 11.26
N PHE A 94 -5.60 18.39 11.57
CA PHE A 94 -6.32 19.22 10.58
C PHE A 94 -5.47 20.39 10.04
N SER A 95 -4.30 20.67 10.63
CA SER A 95 -3.39 21.68 10.10
C SER A 95 -2.88 21.31 8.71
N ASN A 96 -2.77 22.28 7.82
CA ASN A 96 -2.23 22.10 6.45
C ASN A 96 -2.93 21.03 5.59
N ILE A 97 -4.20 20.74 5.86
CA ILE A 97 -5.05 19.95 4.99
C ILE A 97 -6.25 20.77 4.53
N ASN A 98 -6.81 20.42 3.39
CA ASN A 98 -8.01 21.08 2.87
C ASN A 98 -9.25 20.41 3.44
N TRP A 99 -9.98 21.09 4.29
CA TRP A 99 -11.22 20.61 4.89
C TRP A 99 -12.21 21.75 5.14
N HIS A 100 -13.48 21.43 5.31
CA HIS A 100 -14.55 22.35 5.67
C HIS A 100 -15.56 21.66 6.61
N GLU A 101 -16.53 22.37 7.13
CA GLU A 101 -17.60 21.78 7.94
C GLU A 101 -18.84 21.52 7.07
N ASP A 102 -19.53 20.40 7.33
CA ASP A 102 -20.88 20.17 6.81
C ASP A 102 -21.95 20.90 7.64
N GLN A 103 -23.21 20.71 7.29
CA GLN A 103 -24.36 21.29 8.02
C GLN A 103 -24.47 20.78 9.47
N ASN A 104 -23.90 19.66 9.82
CA ASN A 104 -23.85 19.06 11.16
C ASN A 104 -22.53 19.39 11.86
N ARG A 105 -21.73 20.30 11.30
CA ARG A 105 -20.40 20.72 11.78
C ARG A 105 -19.35 19.61 11.78
N VAL A 106 -19.61 18.50 11.08
CA VAL A 106 -18.63 17.41 10.92
C VAL A 106 -17.52 17.89 10.00
N PRO A 107 -16.22 17.67 10.35
CA PRO A 107 -15.12 18.02 9.48
C PRO A 107 -15.08 17.16 8.22
N ILE A 108 -15.10 17.80 7.06
CA ILE A 108 -15.11 17.16 5.74
C ILE A 108 -13.78 17.39 5.06
N ILE A 109 -13.04 16.33 4.79
CA ILE A 109 -11.76 16.34 4.06
C ILE A 109 -12.05 16.39 2.57
N SER A 110 -11.40 17.32 1.87
CA SER A 110 -11.59 17.51 0.42
C SER A 110 -10.82 16.48 -0.41
N ASP A 111 -11.18 16.39 -1.68
CA ASP A 111 -10.45 15.65 -2.72
C ASP A 111 -10.39 14.12 -2.54
N VAL A 112 -11.22 13.55 -1.70
CA VAL A 112 -11.29 12.11 -1.44
C VAL A 112 -11.92 11.33 -2.61
N SER A 113 -11.73 10.02 -2.65
CA SER A 113 -12.36 9.11 -3.63
C SER A 113 -13.88 9.03 -3.42
N SER A 114 -14.30 8.83 -2.18
CA SER A 114 -15.72 8.83 -1.80
C SER A 114 -15.89 9.31 -0.37
N ARG A 115 -17.08 9.86 -0.07
CA ARG A 115 -17.44 10.30 1.28
C ARG A 115 -18.83 9.80 1.64
N PHE A 116 -19.02 9.44 2.91
CA PHE A 116 -20.29 9.07 3.49
C PHE A 116 -20.53 9.91 4.73
N ASP A 117 -21.59 10.73 4.71
CA ASP A 117 -22.01 11.52 5.86
C ASP A 117 -23.02 10.69 6.65
N CYS A 118 -22.69 10.36 7.89
CA CYS A 118 -23.38 9.36 8.68
C CYS A 118 -23.95 9.94 9.98
N GLN A 119 -25.10 9.43 10.38
CA GLN A 119 -25.60 9.50 11.75
C GLN A 119 -25.27 8.20 12.47
N THR A 120 -24.75 8.28 13.69
CA THR A 120 -24.54 7.09 14.52
C THR A 120 -25.88 6.37 14.73
N HIS A 121 -25.95 5.12 14.31
CA HIS A 121 -27.16 4.30 14.37
C HIS A 121 -27.12 3.37 15.57
N ASP A 122 -25.99 2.69 15.80
CA ASP A 122 -25.81 1.75 16.91
C ASP A 122 -24.32 1.58 17.22
N ILE A 123 -24.00 1.11 18.42
CA ILE A 123 -22.65 0.83 18.89
C ILE A 123 -22.63 -0.50 19.62
N HIS A 124 -21.80 -1.43 19.16
CA HIS A 124 -21.67 -2.76 19.72
C HIS A 124 -20.29 -3.01 20.34
N ASP A 125 -20.27 -3.84 21.37
CA ASP A 125 -19.04 -4.35 21.97
C ASP A 125 -18.40 -5.39 21.04
N GLY A 126 -17.23 -5.08 20.51
CA GLY A 126 -16.42 -5.95 19.64
C GLY A 126 -15.17 -6.51 20.33
N GLY A 127 -15.19 -6.72 21.64
CA GLY A 127 -14.05 -7.20 22.41
C GLY A 127 -13.13 -6.04 22.83
N ASP A 128 -11.95 -5.92 22.27
CA ASP A 128 -11.04 -4.79 22.52
C ASP A 128 -11.35 -3.54 21.67
N HIS A 129 -12.37 -3.63 20.81
CA HIS A 129 -12.88 -2.54 19.96
C HIS A 129 -14.35 -2.24 20.22
N TRP A 130 -14.77 -1.03 19.84
CA TRP A 130 -16.15 -0.69 19.59
C TRP A 130 -16.45 -0.83 18.10
N ILE A 131 -17.58 -1.43 17.75
CA ILE A 131 -18.11 -1.45 16.37
C ILE A 131 -19.17 -0.36 16.30
N ILE A 132 -18.94 0.65 15.48
CA ILE A 132 -19.84 1.79 15.30
C ILE A 132 -20.57 1.60 13.97
N ILE A 133 -21.90 1.56 14.02
CA ILE A 133 -22.76 1.48 12.85
C ILE A 133 -23.29 2.88 12.55
N GLY A 134 -23.13 3.32 11.32
CA GLY A 134 -23.64 4.59 10.81
C GLY A 134 -24.75 4.41 9.79
N LYS A 135 -25.83 5.16 9.93
CA LYS A 135 -26.83 5.34 8.89
C LYS A 135 -26.33 6.44 7.94
N VAL A 136 -26.14 6.10 6.68
CA VAL A 136 -25.73 7.05 5.66
C VAL A 136 -26.87 8.01 5.36
N LEU A 137 -26.63 9.30 5.53
CA LEU A 137 -27.57 10.38 5.26
C LEU A 137 -27.31 11.03 3.90
N ASN A 138 -26.03 11.11 3.51
CA ASN A 138 -25.58 11.66 2.25
C ASN A 138 -24.29 10.98 1.80
N LEU A 139 -24.00 10.99 0.51
CA LEU A 139 -22.76 10.46 -0.05
C LEU A 139 -22.26 11.31 -1.21
N GLU A 140 -20.96 11.31 -1.38
CA GLU A 140 -20.27 11.89 -2.53
C GLU A 140 -19.32 10.86 -3.10
N ASN A 141 -19.28 10.74 -4.41
CA ASN A 141 -18.39 9.81 -5.11
C ASN A 141 -17.69 10.56 -6.25
N SER A 142 -16.35 10.52 -6.24
CA SER A 142 -15.53 11.11 -7.28
C SER A 142 -15.04 10.03 -8.26
N SER A 143 -14.43 10.44 -9.36
CA SER A 143 -13.78 9.51 -10.30
C SER A 143 -12.38 9.08 -9.85
N LYS A 144 -11.89 9.55 -8.68
CA LYS A 144 -10.57 9.24 -8.17
C LYS A 144 -10.49 7.79 -7.71
N GLN A 145 -9.38 7.14 -8.04
CA GLN A 145 -9.10 5.78 -7.57
C GLN A 145 -8.83 5.78 -6.06
N GLY A 146 -9.44 4.82 -5.34
CA GLY A 146 -9.26 4.69 -3.90
C GLY A 146 -7.88 4.15 -3.51
N LEU A 147 -7.35 4.67 -2.41
CA LEU A 147 -6.12 4.19 -1.78
C LEU A 147 -6.38 2.83 -1.12
N VAL A 148 -5.50 1.86 -1.35
CA VAL A 148 -5.56 0.52 -0.77
C VAL A 148 -4.43 0.33 0.23
N PHE A 149 -4.68 -0.45 1.28
CA PHE A 149 -3.68 -0.89 2.24
C PHE A 149 -3.66 -2.41 2.28
N SER A 150 -2.48 -3.03 2.07
CA SER A 150 -2.30 -4.47 2.09
C SER A 150 -0.89 -4.81 2.55
N GLN A 151 -0.76 -5.81 3.42
CA GLN A 151 0.53 -6.31 3.90
C GLN A 151 1.47 -5.21 4.44
N GLY A 152 0.89 -4.23 5.15
CA GLY A 152 1.67 -3.13 5.73
C GLY A 152 2.08 -2.02 4.77
N SER A 153 1.58 -2.02 3.53
CA SER A 153 1.93 -1.04 2.50
C SER A 153 0.72 -0.45 1.82
N TYR A 154 0.84 0.82 1.36
CA TYR A 154 -0.13 1.40 0.46
C TYR A 154 0.01 0.79 -0.93
N ALA A 155 -1.11 0.59 -1.60
CA ALA A 155 -1.21 0.01 -2.93
C ALA A 155 -2.29 0.71 -3.76
N THR A 156 -2.32 0.41 -5.03
CA THR A 156 -3.39 0.81 -5.95
C THR A 156 -4.06 -0.44 -6.53
N THR A 157 -5.32 -0.35 -6.87
CA THR A 157 -6.01 -1.46 -7.53
C THR A 157 -5.71 -1.47 -9.03
N SER A 158 -5.50 -2.66 -9.59
CA SER A 158 -5.48 -2.87 -11.03
C SER A 158 -6.58 -3.87 -11.41
N THR A 159 -7.25 -3.64 -12.54
CA THR A 159 -8.24 -4.58 -13.02
C THR A 159 -7.55 -5.86 -13.49
N ILE A 160 -7.88 -6.99 -12.88
CA ILE A 160 -7.49 -8.30 -13.42
C ILE A 160 -8.33 -8.52 -14.68
N LYS A 161 -7.70 -8.35 -15.85
CA LYS A 161 -8.37 -8.77 -17.09
C LYS A 161 -8.54 -10.28 -17.04
N PRO A 162 -9.75 -10.82 -17.30
CA PRO A 162 -9.91 -12.27 -17.39
C PRO A 162 -8.95 -12.78 -18.48
N LYS A 163 -8.31 -13.94 -18.23
CA LYS A 163 -7.54 -14.64 -19.26
C LYS A 163 -8.44 -14.78 -20.48
N GLN A 164 -8.18 -14.01 -21.53
CA GLN A 164 -8.78 -14.29 -22.82
C GLN A 164 -8.22 -15.61 -23.28
N TYR A 165 -9.09 -16.61 -23.34
CA TYR A 165 -8.81 -17.87 -24.03
C TYR A 165 -8.47 -17.52 -25.48
N SER A 166 -7.45 -18.22 -26.00
CA SER A 166 -6.97 -18.11 -27.37
C SER A 166 -8.14 -18.08 -28.36
N GLU A 167 -8.45 -16.93 -28.89
CA GLU A 167 -9.17 -16.86 -30.16
C GLU A 167 -8.16 -17.08 -31.28
N SER A 168 -8.21 -18.25 -31.83
CA SER A 168 -7.73 -18.49 -33.19
C SER A 168 -8.56 -17.57 -34.15
N ASN A 169 -7.88 -16.69 -34.86
CA ASN A 169 -8.39 -15.76 -35.89
C ASN A 169 -8.88 -14.39 -35.34
N VAL A 170 -7.98 -13.59 -34.76
CA VAL A 170 -8.15 -12.13 -34.80
C VAL A 170 -7.27 -11.61 -35.93
N ASP A 171 -7.92 -10.90 -36.86
CA ASP A 171 -7.29 -10.15 -37.95
C ASP A 171 -6.15 -9.30 -37.37
N LYS A 172 -4.92 -9.45 -37.86
CA LYS A 172 -3.74 -8.72 -37.42
C LYS A 172 -3.76 -7.28 -37.94
N GLY A 173 -4.78 -6.54 -37.53
CA GLY A 173 -4.75 -5.09 -37.64
C GLY A 173 -3.85 -4.56 -36.55
N THR A 174 -2.71 -3.94 -36.88
CA THR A 174 -1.85 -3.22 -35.96
C THR A 174 -2.69 -2.14 -35.28
N SER A 175 -2.93 -2.32 -33.97
CA SER A 175 -3.56 -1.28 -33.15
C SER A 175 -2.54 -0.17 -32.90
N LEU A 176 -2.94 1.10 -32.97
CA LEU A 176 -2.09 2.25 -32.59
C LEU A 176 -1.40 2.06 -31.23
N ILE A 177 -1.99 1.29 -30.33
CA ILE A 177 -1.44 0.94 -29.02
C ILE A 177 -0.20 0.05 -29.15
N ASP A 178 -0.16 -0.86 -30.14
CA ASP A 178 0.96 -1.76 -30.35
C ASP A 178 2.20 -1.05 -30.91
N GLU A 179 2.05 0.17 -31.41
CA GLU A 179 3.14 1.01 -31.93
C GLU A 179 3.70 1.96 -30.85
N LEU A 180 3.00 2.13 -29.70
CA LEU A 180 3.44 3.01 -28.63
C LEU A 180 4.50 2.35 -27.76
N LEU A 181 5.74 2.91 -27.77
CA LEU A 181 6.88 2.43 -26.98
C LEU A 181 6.54 2.24 -25.51
N ILE A 182 5.82 3.18 -24.88
CA ILE A 182 5.44 3.10 -23.47
C ILE A 182 4.57 1.88 -23.19
N TYR A 183 3.71 1.49 -24.12
CA TYR A 183 2.85 0.33 -23.98
C TYR A 183 3.63 -0.98 -24.16
N GLN A 184 4.57 -1.01 -25.10
CA GLN A 184 5.45 -2.15 -25.31
C GLN A 184 6.35 -2.38 -24.11
N LEU A 185 6.92 -1.32 -23.54
CA LEU A 185 7.73 -1.40 -22.31
C LEU A 185 6.92 -1.92 -21.12
N ALA A 186 5.71 -1.39 -20.90
CA ALA A 186 4.84 -1.85 -19.82
C ALA A 186 4.44 -3.33 -19.98
N ARG A 187 4.21 -3.79 -21.21
CA ARG A 187 3.88 -5.18 -21.54
C ARG A 187 5.07 -6.11 -21.32
N ALA A 188 6.26 -5.71 -21.80
CA ALA A 188 7.49 -6.46 -21.62
C ALA A 188 7.88 -6.57 -20.14
N SER A 189 7.84 -5.46 -19.39
CA SER A 189 8.09 -5.43 -17.95
C SER A 189 7.18 -6.41 -17.21
N ARG A 190 5.88 -6.39 -17.48
CA ARG A 190 4.91 -7.28 -16.82
C ARG A 190 5.18 -8.77 -17.11
N GLN A 191 5.59 -9.12 -18.32
CA GLN A 191 5.91 -10.50 -18.66
C GLN A 191 7.15 -11.00 -17.92
N VAL A 192 8.20 -10.19 -17.86
CA VAL A 192 9.45 -10.50 -17.16
C VAL A 192 9.22 -10.59 -15.64
N GLU A 193 8.55 -9.61 -15.06
CA GLU A 193 8.25 -9.54 -13.64
C GLU A 193 7.47 -10.77 -13.15
N THR A 194 6.44 -11.19 -13.89
CA THR A 194 5.58 -12.31 -13.46
C THR A 194 6.34 -13.63 -13.30
N LEU A 195 7.28 -13.89 -14.19
CA LEU A 195 8.10 -15.10 -14.13
C LEU A 195 9.15 -15.01 -13.02
N PHE A 196 9.83 -13.90 -12.94
CA PHE A 196 10.91 -13.66 -11.99
C PHE A 196 10.40 -13.60 -10.54
N HIS A 197 9.25 -12.97 -10.29
CA HIS A 197 8.65 -12.88 -8.95
C HIS A 197 8.35 -14.26 -8.35
N LYS A 198 7.89 -15.20 -9.15
CA LYS A 198 7.67 -16.58 -8.68
C LYS A 198 8.97 -17.25 -8.20
N ILE A 199 10.09 -16.96 -8.87
CA ILE A 199 11.38 -17.51 -8.48
C ILE A 199 11.87 -16.87 -7.17
N VAL A 200 11.69 -15.56 -7.02
CA VAL A 200 12.01 -14.85 -5.78
C VAL A 200 11.23 -15.42 -4.59
N GLU A 201 9.93 -15.68 -4.77
CA GLU A 201 9.07 -16.28 -3.75
C GLU A 201 9.49 -17.73 -3.42
N GLN A 202 9.90 -18.51 -4.40
CA GLN A 202 10.42 -19.87 -4.19
C GLN A 202 11.71 -19.89 -3.36
N GLU A 203 12.55 -18.85 -3.50
CA GLU A 203 13.73 -18.65 -2.66
C GLU A 203 13.36 -18.09 -1.26
N GLY A 204 12.09 -17.93 -0.95
CA GLY A 204 11.58 -17.45 0.33
C GLY A 204 11.90 -15.98 0.61
N LEU A 205 11.96 -15.16 -0.42
CA LEU A 205 12.08 -13.71 -0.34
C LEU A 205 10.82 -13.03 -0.84
N THR A 206 10.48 -11.91 -0.26
CA THR A 206 9.49 -10.99 -0.82
C THR A 206 10.15 -10.11 -1.89
N ILE A 207 9.35 -9.51 -2.77
CA ILE A 207 9.86 -8.60 -3.80
C ILE A 207 10.58 -7.38 -3.21
N PRO A 208 10.08 -6.72 -2.15
CA PRO A 208 10.84 -5.67 -1.46
C PRO A 208 12.20 -6.14 -0.94
N GLU A 209 12.27 -7.29 -0.27
CA GLU A 209 13.53 -7.87 0.22
C GLU A 209 14.53 -8.15 -0.90
N TRP A 210 14.05 -8.75 -2.00
CA TRP A 210 14.87 -8.94 -3.20
C TRP A 210 15.44 -7.62 -3.72
N ARG A 211 14.61 -6.59 -3.92
CA ARG A 211 15.05 -5.29 -4.44
C ARG A 211 16.09 -4.64 -3.52
N ILE A 212 15.90 -4.73 -2.21
CA ILE A 212 16.84 -4.24 -1.21
C ILE A 212 18.16 -5.00 -1.32
N LEU A 213 18.15 -6.34 -1.27
CA LEU A 213 19.36 -7.16 -1.37
C LEU A 213 20.11 -6.94 -2.70
N ALA A 214 19.35 -6.85 -3.81
CA ALA A 214 19.94 -6.57 -5.12
C ALA A 214 20.66 -5.20 -5.16
N SER A 215 20.08 -4.18 -4.48
CA SER A 215 20.72 -2.86 -4.39
C SER A 215 21.94 -2.83 -3.49
N LEU A 216 22.10 -3.80 -2.58
CA LEU A 216 23.23 -3.98 -1.68
C LEU A 216 24.28 -4.99 -2.22
N TYR A 217 24.00 -5.60 -3.38
CA TYR A 217 24.89 -6.59 -3.98
C TYR A 217 26.26 -5.99 -4.30
N GLY A 218 27.33 -6.78 -4.10
CA GLY A 218 28.71 -6.31 -4.27
C GLY A 218 29.27 -5.57 -3.05
N LYS A 219 28.68 -5.75 -1.87
CA LYS A 219 29.08 -5.13 -0.58
C LYS A 219 28.93 -3.59 -0.59
N VAL A 220 27.96 -3.08 -1.30
CA VAL A 220 27.65 -1.65 -1.33
C VAL A 220 26.82 -1.32 -0.10
N SER A 221 27.26 -0.34 0.68
CA SER A 221 26.45 0.24 1.76
C SER A 221 25.57 1.37 1.22
N ARG A 222 24.34 1.49 1.74
CA ARG A 222 23.42 2.54 1.30
C ARG A 222 22.75 3.22 2.48
N ASN A 223 22.42 4.48 2.32
CA ASN A 223 21.53 5.17 3.26
C ASN A 223 20.07 4.91 2.88
N LEU A 224 19.17 5.25 3.79
CA LEU A 224 17.74 4.99 3.65
C LEU A 224 17.14 5.67 2.42
N VAL A 225 17.53 6.93 2.15
CA VAL A 225 17.00 7.73 1.03
C VAL A 225 17.40 7.12 -0.32
N ASP A 226 18.69 6.75 -0.48
CA ASP A 226 19.18 6.11 -1.70
C ASP A 226 18.53 4.74 -1.91
N LEU A 227 18.28 4.01 -0.82
CA LEU A 227 17.61 2.72 -0.88
C LEU A 227 16.16 2.84 -1.35
N CYS A 228 15.39 3.77 -0.79
CA CYS A 228 14.01 4.05 -1.23
C CYS A 228 13.94 4.40 -2.72
N ALA A 229 14.80 5.31 -3.17
CA ALA A 229 14.83 5.74 -4.56
C ALA A 229 15.13 4.60 -5.56
N ARG A 230 15.97 3.63 -5.16
CA ARG A 230 16.37 2.51 -6.03
C ARG A 230 15.42 1.32 -6.01
N THR A 231 14.76 1.09 -4.90
CA THR A 231 13.96 -0.11 -4.69
C THR A 231 12.49 0.09 -4.98
N PHE A 232 12.05 1.36 -5.13
CA PHE A 232 10.65 1.75 -5.24
C PHE A 232 9.80 1.23 -4.06
N VAL A 233 10.44 1.02 -2.90
CA VAL A 233 9.74 0.69 -1.65
C VAL A 233 9.37 1.99 -0.96
N ASP A 234 8.13 2.07 -0.49
CA ASP A 234 7.64 3.25 0.20
C ASP A 234 8.46 3.52 1.48
N PRO A 235 8.88 4.78 1.74
CA PRO A 235 9.64 5.14 2.94
C PRO A 235 8.96 4.73 4.26
N SER A 236 7.63 4.71 4.30
CA SER A 236 6.89 4.29 5.49
C SER A 236 6.95 2.77 5.74
N ALA A 237 7.07 1.98 4.68
CA ALA A 237 7.11 0.53 4.74
C ALA A 237 8.55 -0.02 4.86
N ILE A 238 9.55 0.70 4.34
CA ILE A 238 10.92 0.19 4.23
C ILE A 238 11.54 -0.16 5.59
N MET A 239 11.23 0.58 6.65
CA MET A 239 11.75 0.32 7.98
C MET A 239 11.25 -1.01 8.56
N SER A 240 9.99 -1.37 8.32
CA SER A 240 9.44 -2.67 8.72
C SER A 240 10.14 -3.82 7.98
N VAL A 241 10.34 -3.67 6.67
CA VAL A 241 11.05 -4.64 5.85
C VAL A 241 12.51 -4.80 6.31
N LEU A 242 13.22 -3.68 6.54
CA LEU A 242 14.60 -3.69 7.01
C LEU A 242 14.75 -4.33 8.40
N SER A 243 13.83 -4.06 9.33
CA SER A 243 13.84 -4.71 10.65
C SER A 243 13.70 -6.22 10.53
N GLN A 244 12.76 -6.70 9.73
CA GLN A 244 12.56 -8.12 9.47
C GLN A 244 13.79 -8.75 8.77
N MET A 245 14.37 -8.09 7.79
CA MET A 245 15.58 -8.55 7.11
C MET A 245 16.79 -8.61 8.05
N ASN A 246 16.91 -7.67 8.99
CA ASN A 246 17.96 -7.67 10.00
C ASN A 246 17.80 -8.84 10.99
N GLU A 247 16.59 -9.11 11.46
CA GLU A 247 16.28 -10.28 12.29
C GLU A 247 16.59 -11.61 11.57
N GLN A 248 16.36 -11.68 10.27
CA GLN A 248 16.68 -12.83 9.42
C GLN A 248 18.17 -12.89 9.02
N ASN A 249 19.00 -11.97 9.50
CA ASN A 249 20.42 -11.86 9.15
C ASN A 249 20.68 -11.71 7.63
N LEU A 250 19.80 -11.03 6.93
CA LEU A 250 19.93 -10.72 5.50
C LEU A 250 20.64 -9.39 5.26
N CYS A 251 20.44 -8.41 6.14
CA CYS A 251 21.16 -7.14 6.15
C CYS A 251 21.57 -6.76 7.58
N ALA A 252 22.44 -5.78 7.71
CA ALA A 252 22.84 -5.16 8.96
C ALA A 252 22.52 -3.67 8.91
N LEU A 253 21.98 -3.15 10.02
CA LEU A 253 21.63 -1.75 10.20
C LEU A 253 22.62 -1.10 11.15
N SER A 254 23.14 0.09 10.82
CA SER A 254 24.01 0.88 11.67
C SER A 254 23.65 2.35 11.61
N GLY A 255 23.71 3.06 12.74
CA GLY A 255 23.25 4.44 12.86
C GLY A 255 21.76 4.56 13.12
N GLU A 256 21.26 5.79 13.25
CA GLU A 256 19.86 6.09 13.56
C GLU A 256 19.31 7.19 12.63
N GLY A 257 18.01 7.16 12.41
CA GLY A 257 17.30 8.17 11.63
C GLY A 257 17.85 8.34 10.22
N SER A 258 18.10 9.57 9.80
CA SER A 258 18.62 9.90 8.46
C SER A 258 20.08 9.46 8.22
N ALA A 259 20.83 9.16 9.29
CA ALA A 259 22.21 8.67 9.24
C ALA A 259 22.29 7.13 9.20
N MET A 260 21.17 6.44 9.13
CA MET A 260 21.12 4.99 9.05
C MET A 260 21.82 4.49 7.77
N VAL A 261 22.72 3.52 7.95
CA VAL A 261 23.44 2.84 6.88
C VAL A 261 23.04 1.37 6.87
N ILE A 262 22.66 0.89 5.71
CA ILE A 262 22.22 -0.48 5.46
C ILE A 262 23.32 -1.21 4.68
N THR A 263 23.70 -2.39 5.16
CA THR A 263 24.72 -3.25 4.55
C THR A 263 24.19 -4.66 4.39
N GLY A 264 24.49 -5.31 3.26
CA GLY A 264 24.16 -6.73 3.08
C GLY A 264 25.09 -7.62 3.92
N THR A 265 24.53 -8.61 4.61
CA THR A 265 25.32 -9.63 5.30
C THR A 265 25.84 -10.67 4.31
N GLU A 266 26.80 -11.51 4.73
CA GLU A 266 27.27 -12.63 3.91
C GLU A 266 26.13 -13.60 3.57
N GLY A 267 25.22 -13.87 4.50
CA GLY A 267 24.02 -14.70 4.30
C GLY A 267 23.08 -14.11 3.26
N GLY A 268 22.77 -12.81 3.38
CA GLY A 268 21.96 -12.10 2.40
C GLY A 268 22.59 -12.08 1.01
N MET A 269 23.91 -11.85 0.93
CA MET A 269 24.62 -11.82 -0.35
C MET A 269 24.69 -13.18 -1.04
N LYS A 270 24.83 -14.28 -0.29
CA LYS A 270 24.76 -15.64 -0.84
C LYS A 270 23.40 -15.93 -1.43
N ARG A 271 22.33 -15.52 -0.72
CA ARG A 271 20.94 -15.76 -1.14
C ARG A 271 20.59 -14.98 -2.40
N VAL A 272 21.04 -13.75 -2.51
CA VAL A 272 20.77 -12.91 -3.69
C VAL A 272 21.62 -13.28 -4.92
N ALA A 273 22.81 -13.85 -4.72
CA ALA A 273 23.71 -14.22 -5.83
C ALA A 273 23.08 -15.24 -6.79
N HIS A 274 22.34 -16.22 -6.26
CA HIS A 274 21.60 -17.20 -7.08
C HIS A 274 20.53 -16.50 -7.94
N LEU A 275 19.72 -15.65 -7.32
CA LEU A 275 18.67 -14.89 -8.01
C LEU A 275 19.22 -13.95 -9.06
N PHE A 276 20.41 -13.39 -8.82
CA PHE A 276 21.09 -12.54 -9.80
C PHE A 276 21.47 -13.33 -11.07
N ASN A 277 21.95 -14.55 -10.91
CA ASN A 277 22.26 -15.42 -12.05
C ASN A 277 20.99 -15.83 -12.81
N VAL A 278 19.91 -16.13 -12.11
CA VAL A 278 18.61 -16.45 -12.71
C VAL A 278 18.08 -15.24 -13.51
N ALA A 279 18.10 -14.04 -12.91
CA ALA A 279 17.70 -12.81 -13.59
C ALA A 279 18.52 -12.56 -14.86
N LYS A 280 19.84 -12.78 -14.79
CA LYS A 280 20.74 -12.61 -15.93
C LYS A 280 20.51 -13.64 -17.05
N ASN A 281 20.17 -14.86 -16.69
CA ASN A 281 19.82 -15.87 -17.68
C ASN A 281 18.50 -15.53 -18.38
N GLN A 282 17.49 -15.10 -17.66
CA GLN A 282 16.22 -14.61 -18.24
C GLN A 282 16.44 -13.38 -19.14
N GLU A 283 17.29 -12.44 -18.72
CA GLU A 283 17.66 -11.31 -19.55
C GLU A 283 18.30 -11.77 -20.87
N ASN A 284 19.24 -12.72 -20.82
CA ASN A 284 19.87 -13.29 -22.01
C ASN A 284 18.87 -13.98 -22.94
N GLU A 285 17.92 -14.74 -22.41
CA GLU A 285 16.84 -15.38 -23.20
C GLU A 285 15.97 -14.32 -23.90
N ILE A 286 15.57 -13.26 -23.18
CA ILE A 286 14.76 -12.18 -23.75
C ILE A 286 15.51 -11.44 -24.86
N LEU A 287 16.82 -11.24 -24.67
CA LEU A 287 17.67 -10.51 -25.60
C LEU A 287 18.38 -11.44 -26.61
N GLU A 288 17.97 -12.71 -26.72
CA GLU A 288 18.63 -13.72 -27.56
C GLU A 288 18.76 -13.29 -29.02
N ASN A 289 17.72 -12.64 -29.57
CA ASN A 289 17.68 -12.19 -30.96
C ASN A 289 18.32 -10.80 -31.19
N MET A 290 18.88 -10.18 -30.16
CA MET A 290 19.54 -8.87 -30.28
C MET A 290 21.05 -9.05 -30.33
N ASN A 291 21.71 -8.35 -31.29
CA ASN A 291 23.16 -8.27 -31.29
C ASN A 291 23.71 -7.36 -30.17
N GLU A 292 25.00 -7.37 -29.94
CA GLU A 292 25.64 -6.66 -28.83
C GLU A 292 25.42 -5.13 -28.90
N GLN A 293 25.42 -4.56 -30.10
CA GLN A 293 25.18 -3.13 -30.30
C GLN A 293 23.74 -2.73 -30.00
N GLU A 294 22.79 -3.56 -30.41
CA GLU A 294 21.36 -3.37 -30.10
C GLU A 294 21.07 -3.47 -28.60
N ARG A 295 21.70 -4.45 -27.90
CA ARG A 295 21.61 -4.57 -26.45
C ARG A 295 22.16 -3.34 -25.72
N LEU A 296 23.32 -2.84 -26.16
CA LEU A 296 23.94 -1.66 -25.58
C LEU A 296 23.09 -0.41 -25.79
N LEU A 297 22.51 -0.27 -27.00
CA LEU A 297 21.60 0.84 -27.32
C LEU A 297 20.35 0.80 -26.47
N LEU A 298 19.73 -0.38 -26.31
CA LEU A 298 18.55 -0.57 -25.47
C LEU A 298 18.83 -0.17 -24.01
N LEU A 299 19.91 -0.67 -23.42
CA LEU A 299 20.32 -0.34 -22.05
C LEU A 299 20.58 1.16 -21.87
N LYS A 300 21.25 1.79 -22.85
CA LYS A 300 21.51 3.22 -22.84
C LYS A 300 20.20 4.04 -22.92
N THR A 301 19.23 3.58 -23.69
CA THR A 301 17.93 4.25 -23.84
C THR A 301 17.08 4.11 -22.58
N LEU A 302 17.17 2.98 -21.86
CA LEU A 302 16.43 2.72 -20.62
C LEU A 302 17.08 3.33 -19.36
N SER A 303 18.32 3.82 -19.46
CA SER A 303 19.03 4.48 -18.35
C SER A 303 18.85 6.00 -18.32
N LEU A 304 17.79 6.53 -18.91
CA LEU A 304 17.40 7.95 -18.92
C LEU A 304 17.05 8.48 -17.53
#